data_33b668950952b75966d6920eb76434ea
#
_entry.id   33b668950952b75966d6920eb76434ea
#
_cell.length_a   1.000
_cell.length_b   1.000
_cell.length_c   1.000
_cell.angle_alpha   90.00
_cell.angle_beta   90.00
_cell.angle_gamma   90.00
#
_symmetry.space_group_name_H-M   'P 1'
#
loop_
_entity.id
_entity.type
_entity.pdbx_description
1 polymer ?
#
loop_
_entity_poly.entity_id
_entity_poly.type
_entity_poly.pdbx_seq_one_letter_code
_entity_poly.pdbx_strand_id
1 'polypeptide(L)'
;MKNVLLIASEAVPFIKTGGLADVAGSLPKYFDKTKFDVRVMIPKYTCIPWEYREKMVYKTHFYIDLAWRTQYVGVFELEWNGVTFYFIDNEFYFGGNKPYSWIHEDIEKFAFFSKAALSALPVLGFRPDIIHCNDWQTGLIPVYLKERFSQGEFYQGIKSIMTIHNLKFQGIWDLKKVKDITGLDDSYFTSDKLEAYDDANYLKGGIVYADRVTTVSETYAEEIKTPFYGENLDGLMRARSNVLSGIVNGIDYDEYNPETDKRIYNNYNQVTFRKEKWKNKVALQKELGLTEDKGKFMIGLVSRLTDQKGLDLVAYVMDQLCAEDVQFVVLGTGEERYENMFRHYDWKYNDRVSANIYYSEDMSHKVYAACDAFLMPSLFEPCGLSQLMSLRYGTVPIVRETGGLKDTVEPYNEYEGKGTGFSFANYNAHEMLGIVNYAKDVYYNHKREWNKIVDRGMKTDFSWNSSARKYEELYNSL
;
A
#
# COMPACT_ATOMS: atom_id res chain seq x y z
N MET A 1 12.77 -22.60 14.33
CA MET A 1 11.71 -21.60 13.96
C MET A 1 12.38 -20.24 14.04
N LYS A 2 12.30 -19.43 12.98
CA LYS A 2 12.81 -18.04 12.98
C LYS A 2 11.77 -17.09 13.56
N ASN A 3 12.19 -16.23 14.47
CA ASN A 3 11.37 -15.19 15.05
C ASN A 3 11.50 -13.91 14.20
N VAL A 4 10.39 -13.37 13.72
CA VAL A 4 10.37 -12.15 12.91
C VAL A 4 9.47 -11.13 13.57
N LEU A 5 9.95 -9.90 13.74
CA LEU A 5 9.15 -8.78 14.16
C LEU A 5 8.94 -7.80 13.00
N LEU A 6 7.74 -7.73 12.48
CA LEU A 6 7.32 -6.73 11.52
C LEU A 6 6.90 -5.46 12.26
N ILE A 7 7.55 -4.33 11.98
CA ILE A 7 7.25 -3.05 12.62
C ILE A 7 6.74 -2.08 11.55
N ALA A 8 5.60 -1.47 11.82
CA ALA A 8 4.94 -0.53 10.92
C ALA A 8 4.22 0.57 11.69
N SER A 9 3.88 1.65 11.00
CA SER A 9 3.09 2.75 11.59
C SER A 9 1.59 2.48 11.61
N GLU A 10 1.11 1.53 10.81
CA GLU A 10 -0.30 1.16 10.69
C GLU A 10 -0.46 -0.32 10.32
N ALA A 11 -1.58 -0.93 10.67
CA ALA A 11 -1.97 -2.29 10.29
C ALA A 11 -3.48 -2.48 10.35
N VAL A 12 -4.09 -3.12 9.34
CA VAL A 12 -5.48 -3.55 9.40
C VAL A 12 -5.65 -4.67 10.44
N PRO A 13 -6.80 -4.74 11.14
CA PRO A 13 -7.97 -3.88 11.04
C PRO A 13 -7.91 -2.65 11.96
N PHE A 14 -6.81 -2.40 12.65
CA PHE A 14 -6.70 -1.43 13.73
C PHE A 14 -6.65 0.01 13.22
N ILE A 15 -5.84 0.27 12.22
CA ILE A 15 -5.66 1.60 11.62
C ILE A 15 -5.18 1.47 10.18
N LYS A 16 -5.81 2.22 9.25
CA LYS A 16 -5.47 2.21 7.82
C LYS A 16 -5.56 3.61 7.23
N THR A 17 -4.49 4.03 6.57
CA THR A 17 -4.44 5.22 5.73
C THR A 17 -3.98 4.90 4.31
N GLY A 18 -3.30 3.78 4.11
CA GLY A 18 -2.76 3.35 2.83
C GLY A 18 -2.48 1.85 2.75
N GLY A 19 -1.82 1.43 1.68
CA GLY A 19 -1.51 0.02 1.42
C GLY A 19 -0.54 -0.63 2.42
N LEU A 20 0.24 0.16 3.16
CA LEU A 20 1.09 -0.35 4.23
C LEU A 20 0.27 -1.11 5.29
N ALA A 21 -0.90 -0.57 5.65
CA ALA A 21 -1.77 -1.22 6.63
C ALA A 21 -2.23 -2.61 6.18
N ASP A 22 -2.54 -2.76 4.90
CA ASP A 22 -2.91 -4.06 4.32
C ASP A 22 -1.74 -5.06 4.40
N VAL A 23 -0.52 -4.62 4.10
CA VAL A 23 0.69 -5.44 4.22
C VAL A 23 0.91 -5.89 5.67
N ALA A 24 1.00 -4.93 6.60
CA ALA A 24 1.32 -5.21 7.99
C ALA A 24 0.24 -6.04 8.71
N GLY A 25 -1.03 -5.89 8.33
CA GLY A 25 -2.15 -6.61 8.95
C GLY A 25 -2.47 -7.95 8.30
N SER A 26 -2.14 -8.14 7.02
CA SER A 26 -2.53 -9.35 6.28
C SER A 26 -1.37 -10.31 6.03
N LEU A 27 -0.23 -9.84 5.52
CA LEU A 27 0.93 -10.70 5.21
C LEU A 27 1.33 -11.66 6.36
N PRO A 28 1.37 -11.24 7.66
CA PRO A 28 1.80 -12.12 8.75
C PRO A 28 0.99 -13.40 8.93
N LYS A 29 -0.26 -13.43 8.47
CA LYS A 29 -1.14 -14.60 8.54
C LYS A 29 -0.69 -15.76 7.65
N TYR A 30 0.07 -15.46 6.58
CA TYR A 30 0.34 -16.38 5.47
C TYR A 30 1.72 -17.03 5.53
N PHE A 31 2.54 -16.71 6.53
CA PHE A 31 3.81 -17.42 6.77
C PHE A 31 3.59 -18.83 7.29
N ASP A 32 4.48 -19.74 6.92
CA ASP A 32 4.51 -21.11 7.47
C ASP A 32 4.83 -21.07 8.97
N LYS A 33 3.79 -21.19 9.79
CA LYS A 33 3.90 -21.14 11.27
C LYS A 33 4.76 -22.25 11.89
N THR A 34 5.10 -23.27 11.12
CA THR A 34 6.05 -24.31 11.58
C THR A 34 7.51 -23.85 11.47
N LYS A 35 7.77 -22.84 10.63
CA LYS A 35 9.10 -22.30 10.35
C LYS A 35 9.32 -20.90 10.89
N PHE A 36 8.27 -20.09 10.96
CA PHE A 36 8.34 -18.67 11.33
C PHE A 36 7.32 -18.33 12.43
N ASP A 37 7.77 -17.63 13.47
CA ASP A 37 6.92 -16.86 14.41
C ASP A 37 7.00 -15.40 13.99
N VAL A 38 6.00 -14.94 13.22
CA VAL A 38 5.92 -13.55 12.75
C VAL A 38 4.94 -12.78 13.62
N ARG A 39 5.46 -11.78 14.33
CA ARG A 39 4.68 -10.86 15.15
C ARG A 39 4.74 -9.46 14.58
N VAL A 40 3.75 -8.64 14.92
CA VAL A 40 3.62 -7.27 14.42
C VAL A 40 3.69 -6.29 15.57
N MET A 41 4.33 -5.13 15.36
CA MET A 41 4.36 -4.04 16.34
C MET A 41 3.98 -2.72 15.66
N ILE A 42 2.98 -2.04 16.22
CA ILE A 42 2.50 -0.74 15.77
C ILE A 42 2.29 0.22 16.95
N PRO A 43 2.17 1.53 16.72
CA PRO A 43 1.75 2.47 17.76
C PRO A 43 0.30 2.20 18.21
N LYS A 44 0.02 2.38 19.51
CA LYS A 44 -1.33 2.34 20.07
C LYS A 44 -1.99 3.71 19.93
N TYR A 45 -2.46 4.03 18.73
CA TYR A 45 -3.15 5.30 18.51
C TYR A 45 -4.49 5.36 19.25
N THR A 46 -4.84 6.51 19.80
CA THR A 46 -6.14 6.71 20.44
C THR A 46 -7.32 6.66 19.46
N CYS A 47 -7.06 6.88 18.17
CA CYS A 47 -8.04 6.76 17.09
C CYS A 47 -8.31 5.32 16.62
N ILE A 48 -7.60 4.31 17.12
CA ILE A 48 -7.97 2.90 16.90
C ILE A 48 -9.36 2.67 17.48
N PRO A 49 -10.31 2.05 16.74
CA PRO A 49 -11.67 1.81 17.22
C PRO A 49 -11.70 1.12 18.58
N TRP A 50 -12.65 1.54 19.42
CA TRP A 50 -12.78 1.03 20.80
C TRP A 50 -12.92 -0.49 20.87
N GLU A 51 -13.66 -1.08 19.96
CA GLU A 51 -13.86 -2.53 19.85
C GLU A 51 -12.55 -3.36 19.75
N TYR A 52 -11.45 -2.75 19.29
CA TYR A 52 -10.12 -3.37 19.30
C TYR A 52 -9.35 -2.98 20.55
N ARG A 53 -9.40 -1.70 20.97
CA ARG A 53 -8.65 -1.23 22.13
C ARG A 53 -9.05 -1.92 23.44
N GLU A 54 -10.34 -2.19 23.63
CA GLU A 54 -10.85 -2.90 24.83
C GLU A 54 -10.36 -4.34 24.95
N LYS A 55 -9.96 -4.96 23.83
CA LYS A 55 -9.42 -6.33 23.78
C LYS A 55 -7.90 -6.39 24.00
N MET A 56 -7.22 -5.25 23.95
CA MET A 56 -5.77 -5.19 24.14
C MET A 56 -5.42 -5.46 25.60
N VAL A 57 -4.52 -6.41 25.82
CA VAL A 57 -4.05 -6.79 27.15
C VAL A 57 -2.79 -6.01 27.48
N TYR A 58 -2.83 -5.25 28.57
CA TYR A 58 -1.66 -4.57 29.09
C TYR A 58 -0.61 -5.60 29.56
N LYS A 59 0.64 -5.42 29.10
CA LYS A 59 1.77 -6.31 29.44
C LYS A 59 2.71 -5.68 30.45
N THR A 60 3.20 -4.47 30.17
CA THR A 60 4.19 -3.81 30.98
C THR A 60 4.32 -2.32 30.61
N HIS A 61 5.09 -1.60 31.41
CA HIS A 61 5.58 -0.27 31.06
C HIS A 61 7.01 -0.08 31.55
N PHE A 62 7.69 0.87 30.93
CA PHE A 62 9.02 1.31 31.28
C PHE A 62 9.24 2.73 30.76
N TYR A 63 10.42 3.29 31.01
CA TYR A 63 10.78 4.62 30.51
C TYR A 63 12.02 4.54 29.63
N ILE A 64 12.07 5.36 28.60
CA ILE A 64 13.25 5.51 27.74
C ILE A 64 13.68 6.96 27.70
N ASP A 65 14.97 7.18 27.54
CA ASP A 65 15.49 8.50 27.23
C ASP A 65 15.46 8.73 25.72
N LEU A 66 14.78 9.77 25.27
CA LEU A 66 14.85 10.28 23.91
C LEU A 66 15.65 11.60 23.96
N ALA A 67 16.95 11.51 23.75
CA ALA A 67 17.93 12.54 24.09
C ALA A 67 17.80 12.94 25.57
N TRP A 68 17.46 14.20 25.87
CA TRP A 68 17.25 14.73 27.21
C TRP A 68 15.84 14.49 27.76
N ARG A 69 14.92 13.97 26.94
CA ARG A 69 13.53 13.69 27.31
C ARG A 69 13.43 12.29 27.89
N THR A 70 12.83 12.13 29.06
CA THR A 70 12.45 10.81 29.58
C THR A 70 10.97 10.55 29.27
N GLN A 71 10.71 9.52 28.51
CA GLN A 71 9.37 9.23 27.98
C GLN A 71 8.83 7.88 28.46
N TYR A 72 7.56 7.86 28.83
CA TYR A 72 6.82 6.65 29.17
C TYR A 72 6.61 5.76 27.94
N VAL A 73 6.74 4.46 28.12
CA VAL A 73 6.42 3.43 27.12
C VAL A 73 5.54 2.39 27.76
N GLY A 74 4.26 2.37 27.38
CA GLY A 74 3.37 1.25 27.69
C GLY A 74 3.40 0.22 26.57
N VAL A 75 3.21 -1.05 26.91
CA VAL A 75 3.14 -2.13 25.93
C VAL A 75 1.87 -2.92 26.14
N PHE A 76 1.08 -3.07 25.09
CA PHE A 76 -0.12 -3.89 25.02
C PHE A 76 0.04 -4.99 24.00
N GLU A 77 -0.73 -6.06 24.13
CA GLU A 77 -0.72 -7.21 23.24
C GLU A 77 -2.15 -7.59 22.87
N LEU A 78 -2.35 -7.98 21.62
CA LEU A 78 -3.60 -8.58 21.16
C LEU A 78 -3.28 -9.69 20.15
N GLU A 79 -3.87 -10.86 20.34
CA GLU A 79 -3.87 -11.87 19.29
C GLU A 79 -5.05 -11.65 18.35
N TRP A 80 -4.75 -11.49 17.06
CA TRP A 80 -5.75 -11.26 16.03
C TRP A 80 -5.50 -12.15 14.82
N ASN A 81 -6.49 -12.96 14.45
CA ASN A 81 -6.39 -13.91 13.33
C ASN A 81 -5.12 -14.80 13.38
N GLY A 82 -4.74 -15.23 14.59
CA GLY A 82 -3.58 -16.09 14.82
C GLY A 82 -2.23 -15.40 14.62
N VAL A 83 -2.18 -14.07 14.74
CA VAL A 83 -0.97 -13.25 14.74
C VAL A 83 -0.92 -12.45 16.03
N THR A 84 0.22 -12.43 16.70
CA THR A 84 0.44 -11.60 17.89
C THR A 84 0.80 -10.17 17.47
N PHE A 85 0.00 -9.21 17.92
CA PHE A 85 0.24 -7.78 17.74
C PHE A 85 0.67 -7.16 19.07
N TYR A 86 1.75 -6.39 19.01
CA TYR A 86 2.20 -5.51 20.09
C TYR A 86 1.86 -4.06 19.76
N PHE A 87 1.44 -3.31 20.77
CA PHE A 87 1.07 -1.91 20.65
C PHE A 87 1.92 -1.09 21.63
N ILE A 88 2.66 -0.13 21.08
CA ILE A 88 3.45 0.83 21.88
C ILE A 88 2.54 2.01 22.26
N ASP A 89 2.33 2.18 23.57
CA ASP A 89 1.44 3.19 24.12
C ASP A 89 2.22 4.39 24.65
N ASN A 90 1.82 5.56 24.19
CA ASN A 90 2.14 6.86 24.75
C ASN A 90 1.13 7.88 24.18
N GLU A 91 0.18 8.32 25.00
CA GLU A 91 -0.90 9.19 24.51
C GLU A 91 -0.41 10.60 24.11
N PHE A 92 0.75 11.04 24.60
CA PHE A 92 1.34 12.31 24.15
C PHE A 92 1.73 12.24 22.66
N TYR A 93 2.31 11.11 22.20
CA TYR A 93 2.71 10.93 20.81
C TYR A 93 1.61 10.37 19.93
N PHE A 94 0.79 9.44 20.47
CA PHE A 94 -0.20 8.68 19.68
C PHE A 94 -1.64 9.09 19.96
N GLY A 95 -1.84 10.22 20.63
CA GLY A 95 -3.14 10.83 20.83
C GLY A 95 -3.67 11.52 19.57
N GLY A 96 -4.99 11.80 19.58
CA GLY A 96 -5.65 12.51 18.47
C GLY A 96 -6.56 11.62 17.64
N ASN A 97 -7.10 12.17 16.56
CA ASN A 97 -8.10 11.53 15.71
C ASN A 97 -7.56 10.91 14.42
N LYS A 98 -6.25 10.97 14.21
CA LYS A 98 -5.55 10.41 13.04
C LYS A 98 -4.11 10.00 13.41
N PRO A 99 -3.52 9.03 12.70
CA PRO A 99 -2.18 8.53 13.01
C PRO A 99 -1.05 9.49 12.67
N TYR A 100 -1.23 10.32 11.63
CA TYR A 100 -0.23 11.26 11.14
C TYR A 100 -0.67 12.69 11.37
N SER A 101 0.29 13.53 11.74
CA SER A 101 0.15 14.96 12.03
C SER A 101 0.98 15.80 11.05
N TRP A 102 1.46 16.95 11.51
CA TRP A 102 2.46 17.69 10.76
C TRP A 102 3.83 17.01 10.88
N ILE A 103 4.64 17.09 9.83
CA ILE A 103 5.94 16.39 9.77
C ILE A 103 6.84 16.68 10.97
N HIS A 104 6.85 17.91 11.49
CA HIS A 104 7.67 18.30 12.65
C HIS A 104 7.26 17.58 13.95
N GLU A 105 5.99 17.19 14.09
CA GLU A 105 5.48 16.40 15.22
C GLU A 105 5.77 14.91 14.98
N ASP A 106 5.55 14.46 13.76
CA ASP A 106 5.73 13.06 13.37
C ASP A 106 7.21 12.62 13.44
N ILE A 107 8.16 13.52 13.18
CA ILE A 107 9.60 13.27 13.33
C ILE A 107 9.94 12.84 14.76
N GLU A 108 9.48 13.55 15.78
CA GLU A 108 9.71 13.17 17.18
C GLU A 108 8.92 11.92 17.57
N LYS A 109 7.66 11.84 17.16
CA LYS A 109 6.76 10.68 17.37
C LYS A 109 7.41 9.38 16.91
N PHE A 110 7.93 9.35 15.69
CA PHE A 110 8.50 8.13 15.12
C PHE A 110 9.96 7.88 15.51
N ALA A 111 10.69 8.87 15.96
CA ALA A 111 11.96 8.68 16.68
C ALA A 111 11.69 7.96 18.02
N PHE A 112 10.70 8.43 18.77
CA PHE A 112 10.23 7.77 20.00
C PHE A 112 9.81 6.33 19.72
N PHE A 113 8.91 6.12 18.73
CA PHE A 113 8.41 4.79 18.37
C PHE A 113 9.55 3.81 18.03
N SER A 114 10.51 4.25 17.22
CA SER A 114 11.65 3.44 16.81
C SER A 114 12.50 2.96 17.99
N LYS A 115 12.78 3.86 18.94
CA LYS A 115 13.56 3.51 20.14
C LYS A 115 12.76 2.68 21.11
N ALA A 116 11.48 3.01 21.33
CA ALA A 116 10.58 2.28 22.21
C ALA A 116 10.36 0.84 21.72
N ALA A 117 10.21 0.62 20.41
CA ALA A 117 10.04 -0.70 19.82
C ALA A 117 11.22 -1.62 20.13
N LEU A 118 12.46 -1.15 19.97
CA LEU A 118 13.64 -1.93 20.32
C LEU A 118 13.72 -2.17 21.84
N SER A 119 13.48 -1.15 22.64
CA SER A 119 13.57 -1.25 24.12
C SER A 119 12.51 -2.19 24.71
N ALA A 120 11.39 -2.40 24.03
CA ALA A 120 10.33 -3.29 24.47
C ALA A 120 10.70 -4.78 24.35
N LEU A 121 11.60 -5.17 23.47
CA LEU A 121 11.89 -6.57 23.15
C LEU A 121 12.35 -7.40 24.34
N PRO A 122 13.34 -6.97 25.16
CA PRO A 122 13.77 -7.72 26.32
C PRO A 122 12.67 -7.91 27.37
N VAL A 123 11.85 -6.87 27.61
CA VAL A 123 10.78 -6.93 28.62
C VAL A 123 9.59 -7.77 28.15
N LEU A 124 9.41 -7.92 26.84
CA LEU A 124 8.44 -8.84 26.24
C LEU A 124 8.94 -10.30 26.23
N GLY A 125 10.23 -10.53 26.47
CA GLY A 125 10.84 -11.86 26.34
C GLY A 125 10.81 -12.38 24.89
N PHE A 126 10.65 -11.50 23.91
CA PHE A 126 10.63 -11.85 22.49
C PHE A 126 11.89 -11.35 21.81
N ARG A 127 12.79 -12.26 21.49
CA ARG A 127 14.01 -11.97 20.73
C ARG A 127 13.80 -12.34 19.27
N PRO A 128 13.63 -11.36 18.36
CA PRO A 128 13.56 -11.65 16.93
C PRO A 128 14.94 -12.03 16.36
N ASP A 129 14.95 -12.90 15.36
CA ASP A 129 16.11 -13.11 14.50
C ASP A 129 16.18 -12.00 13.44
N ILE A 130 15.00 -11.50 13.02
CA ILE A 130 14.84 -10.47 12.00
C ILE A 130 13.85 -9.41 12.47
N ILE A 131 14.24 -8.14 12.34
CA ILE A 131 13.35 -6.99 12.45
C ILE A 131 13.06 -6.46 11.04
N HIS A 132 11.78 -6.49 10.64
CA HIS A 132 11.32 -6.06 9.34
C HIS A 132 10.63 -4.69 9.46
N CYS A 133 11.35 -3.64 9.11
CA CYS A 133 10.93 -2.25 9.19
C CYS A 133 10.18 -1.82 7.91
N ASN A 134 9.21 -0.94 8.05
CA ASN A 134 8.36 -0.50 6.95
C ASN A 134 8.26 1.03 6.91
N ASP A 135 8.69 1.63 5.81
CA ASP A 135 8.70 3.06 5.53
C ASP A 135 9.50 3.91 6.54
N TRP A 136 9.53 5.22 6.32
CA TRP A 136 10.34 6.17 7.06
C TRP A 136 10.02 6.22 8.57
N GLN A 137 8.78 5.91 8.95
CA GLN A 137 8.33 5.88 10.33
C GLN A 137 9.11 4.88 11.20
N THR A 138 9.70 3.88 10.55
CA THR A 138 10.56 2.88 11.19
C THR A 138 12.03 3.00 10.78
N GLY A 139 12.37 4.05 10.02
CA GLY A 139 13.70 4.22 9.43
C GLY A 139 14.85 4.35 10.44
N LEU A 140 14.57 4.82 11.66
CA LEU A 140 15.59 4.90 12.72
C LEU A 140 15.84 3.55 13.43
N ILE A 141 14.98 2.53 13.24
CA ILE A 141 15.17 1.23 13.89
C ILE A 141 16.48 0.55 13.46
N PRO A 142 16.80 0.41 12.16
CA PRO A 142 18.10 -0.15 11.75
C PRO A 142 19.30 0.66 12.25
N VAL A 143 19.15 1.98 12.32
CA VAL A 143 20.20 2.89 12.84
C VAL A 143 20.47 2.59 14.32
N TYR A 144 19.42 2.65 15.14
CA TYR A 144 19.54 2.36 16.57
C TYR A 144 20.00 0.92 16.84
N LEU A 145 19.48 -0.06 16.10
CA LEU A 145 19.83 -1.45 16.26
C LEU A 145 21.35 -1.66 16.11
N LYS A 146 21.95 -1.13 15.04
CA LYS A 146 23.35 -1.35 14.74
C LYS A 146 24.28 -0.51 15.63
N GLU A 147 23.93 0.72 15.94
CA GLU A 147 24.85 1.67 16.56
C GLU A 147 24.69 1.76 18.09
N ARG A 148 23.51 1.48 18.63
CA ARG A 148 23.24 1.61 20.06
C ARG A 148 22.93 0.29 20.73
N PHE A 149 22.03 -0.49 20.17
CA PHE A 149 21.52 -1.70 20.80
C PHE A 149 22.41 -2.94 20.56
N SER A 150 23.14 -3.01 19.46
CA SER A 150 24.02 -4.16 19.12
C SER A 150 25.12 -4.44 20.14
N GLN A 151 25.45 -3.49 20.99
CA GLN A 151 26.42 -3.66 22.07
C GLN A 151 25.86 -4.55 23.21
N GLY A 152 24.54 -4.65 23.33
CA GLY A 152 23.89 -5.55 24.29
C GLY A 152 23.75 -6.97 23.75
N GLU A 153 24.08 -7.97 24.59
CA GLU A 153 24.04 -9.40 24.24
C GLU A 153 22.70 -9.81 23.61
N PHE A 154 21.57 -9.28 24.12
CA PHE A 154 20.24 -9.57 23.61
C PHE A 154 20.07 -9.26 22.11
N TYR A 155 20.71 -8.21 21.61
CA TYR A 155 20.52 -7.70 20.23
C TYR A 155 21.58 -8.23 19.24
N GLN A 156 22.60 -8.90 19.72
CA GLN A 156 23.69 -9.38 18.86
C GLN A 156 23.16 -10.36 17.82
N GLY A 157 23.52 -10.13 16.55
CA GLY A 157 23.14 -10.99 15.43
C GLY A 157 21.74 -10.79 14.87
N ILE A 158 20.91 -9.92 15.49
CA ILE A 158 19.60 -9.56 14.91
C ILE A 158 19.82 -8.86 13.57
N LYS A 159 19.13 -9.33 12.54
CA LYS A 159 19.16 -8.77 11.19
C LYS A 159 18.02 -7.78 10.98
N SER A 160 18.21 -6.85 10.06
CA SER A 160 17.18 -5.87 9.72
C SER A 160 16.86 -5.83 8.22
N ILE A 161 15.58 -5.65 7.92
CA ILE A 161 15.08 -5.40 6.57
C ILE A 161 14.39 -4.04 6.59
N MET A 162 14.58 -3.24 5.55
CA MET A 162 13.87 -2.00 5.32
C MET A 162 13.02 -2.12 4.07
N THR A 163 11.69 -2.13 4.21
CA THR A 163 10.75 -2.12 3.08
C THR A 163 10.29 -0.70 2.78
N ILE A 164 10.43 -0.31 1.51
CA ILE A 164 10.00 0.97 0.96
C ILE A 164 8.67 0.75 0.25
N HIS A 165 7.57 1.27 0.81
CA HIS A 165 6.26 1.23 0.17
C HIS A 165 6.07 2.39 -0.80
N ASN A 166 6.60 3.57 -0.46
CA ASN A 166 6.60 4.74 -1.34
C ASN A 166 7.79 5.65 -1.01
N LEU A 167 8.77 5.71 -1.90
CA LEU A 167 10.00 6.48 -1.72
C LEU A 167 9.78 8.00 -1.64
N LYS A 168 8.63 8.50 -2.08
CA LYS A 168 8.27 9.91 -1.97
C LYS A 168 8.20 10.39 -0.52
N PHE A 169 7.86 9.52 0.43
CA PHE A 169 7.74 9.84 1.84
C PHE A 169 8.98 9.37 2.60
N GLN A 170 9.80 10.30 3.08
CA GLN A 170 11.14 9.99 3.57
C GLN A 170 11.37 10.36 5.04
N GLY A 171 10.49 11.15 5.65
CA GLY A 171 10.72 11.63 7.02
C GLY A 171 11.91 12.58 7.07
N ILE A 172 11.85 13.69 6.33
CA ILE A 172 12.90 14.71 6.23
C ILE A 172 12.57 15.86 7.15
N TRP A 173 13.56 16.30 7.96
CA TRP A 173 13.42 17.45 8.81
C TRP A 173 14.77 18.07 9.15
N ASP A 174 14.74 19.31 9.67
CA ASP A 174 15.90 20.09 10.10
C ASP A 174 16.89 19.26 10.94
N LEU A 175 18.12 19.22 10.51
CA LEU A 175 19.18 18.38 11.06
C LEU A 175 19.45 18.66 12.54
N LYS A 176 19.43 19.94 12.98
CA LYS A 176 19.66 20.31 14.39
C LYS A 176 18.52 19.82 15.28
N LYS A 177 17.29 19.92 14.79
CA LYS A 177 16.11 19.42 15.50
C LYS A 177 16.15 17.90 15.65
N VAL A 178 16.52 17.19 14.59
CA VAL A 178 16.65 15.73 14.65
C VAL A 178 17.76 15.29 15.60
N LYS A 179 18.89 16.00 15.67
CA LYS A 179 19.93 15.76 16.67
C LYS A 179 19.41 15.94 18.10
N ASP A 180 18.70 17.04 18.37
CA ASP A 180 18.06 17.30 19.68
C ASP A 180 17.02 16.24 20.06
N ILE A 181 16.27 15.70 19.07
CA ILE A 181 15.27 14.68 19.30
C ILE A 181 15.91 13.31 19.56
N THR A 182 16.84 12.90 18.72
CA THR A 182 17.41 11.54 18.72
C THR A 182 18.54 11.35 19.72
N GLY A 183 19.26 12.41 20.05
CA GLY A 183 20.49 12.35 20.83
C GLY A 183 21.64 11.62 20.13
N LEU A 184 21.55 11.45 18.81
CA LEU A 184 22.62 10.93 17.99
C LEU A 184 23.68 12.03 17.78
N ASP A 185 24.96 11.66 17.82
CA ASP A 185 26.06 12.60 17.62
C ASP A 185 26.30 12.92 16.13
N ASP A 186 27.19 13.87 15.86
CA ASP A 186 27.43 14.36 14.50
C ASP A 186 27.89 13.28 13.52
N SER A 187 28.50 12.21 13.99
CA SER A 187 28.97 11.12 13.13
C SER A 187 27.85 10.34 12.42
N TYR A 188 26.61 10.47 12.88
CA TYR A 188 25.44 9.88 12.23
C TYR A 188 24.85 10.77 11.12
N PHE A 189 25.19 12.05 11.12
CA PHE A 189 24.62 13.05 10.21
C PHE A 189 25.60 13.46 9.12
N THR A 190 26.19 12.47 8.47
CA THR A 190 27.07 12.63 7.33
C THR A 190 26.33 12.23 6.04
N SER A 191 26.84 12.67 4.88
CA SER A 191 26.20 12.45 3.58
C SER A 191 26.09 10.98 3.17
N ASP A 192 26.88 10.10 3.78
CA ASP A 192 26.82 8.64 3.62
C ASP A 192 25.86 7.95 4.62
N LYS A 193 25.24 8.71 5.56
CA LYS A 193 24.35 8.19 6.60
C LYS A 193 22.97 8.87 6.57
N LEU A 194 22.62 9.64 7.63
CA LEU A 194 21.28 10.25 7.76
C LEU A 194 21.15 11.61 7.06
N GLU A 195 22.24 12.33 6.83
CA GLU A 195 22.15 13.64 6.17
C GLU A 195 21.77 13.47 4.71
N ALA A 196 20.87 14.31 4.21
CA ALA A 196 20.50 14.43 2.80
C ALA A 196 20.11 15.89 2.52
N TYR A 197 20.89 16.58 1.70
CA TYR A 197 20.63 17.97 1.26
C TYR A 197 20.45 18.95 2.44
N ASP A 198 21.39 18.90 3.40
CA ASP A 198 21.45 19.70 4.62
C ASP A 198 20.36 19.38 5.68
N ASP A 199 19.48 18.44 5.41
CA ASP A 199 18.48 17.93 6.33
C ASP A 199 18.79 16.51 6.82
N ALA A 200 18.09 16.04 7.85
CA ALA A 200 18.11 14.64 8.27
C ALA A 200 16.97 13.86 7.62
N ASN A 201 17.25 12.63 7.17
CA ASN A 201 16.33 11.78 6.44
C ASN A 201 16.25 10.39 7.08
N TYR A 202 15.11 10.06 7.69
CA TYR A 202 14.91 8.79 8.41
C TYR A 202 14.91 7.58 7.49
N LEU A 203 14.25 7.68 6.34
CA LEU A 203 14.22 6.58 5.38
C LEU A 203 15.61 6.27 4.83
N LYS A 204 16.39 7.33 4.52
CA LYS A 204 17.79 7.18 4.13
C LYS A 204 18.59 6.42 5.19
N GLY A 205 18.45 6.80 6.45
CA GLY A 205 19.08 6.08 7.55
C GLY A 205 18.70 4.60 7.57
N GLY A 206 17.41 4.29 7.45
CA GLY A 206 16.91 2.92 7.37
C GLY A 206 17.53 2.13 6.22
N ILE A 207 17.59 2.73 5.02
CA ILE A 207 18.18 2.11 3.82
C ILE A 207 19.68 1.86 3.98
N VAL A 208 20.41 2.81 4.56
CA VAL A 208 21.87 2.71 4.75
C VAL A 208 22.21 1.59 5.74
N TYR A 209 21.47 1.49 6.83
CA TYR A 209 21.82 0.60 7.95
C TYR A 209 21.17 -0.79 7.87
N ALA A 210 20.13 -1.00 7.06
CA ALA A 210 19.49 -2.31 6.94
C ALA A 210 20.38 -3.35 6.25
N ASP A 211 20.25 -4.63 6.65
CA ASP A 211 20.95 -5.74 6.00
C ASP A 211 20.38 -6.07 4.63
N ARG A 212 19.07 -5.88 4.44
CA ARG A 212 18.37 -5.98 3.16
C ARG A 212 17.41 -4.80 3.00
N VAL A 213 17.21 -4.40 1.76
CA VAL A 213 16.23 -3.39 1.37
C VAL A 213 15.25 -4.03 0.41
N THR A 214 13.97 -3.83 0.64
CA THR A 214 12.94 -4.30 -0.28
C THR A 214 12.03 -3.17 -0.70
N THR A 215 11.38 -3.33 -1.83
CA THR A 215 10.24 -2.51 -2.23
C THR A 215 9.13 -3.41 -2.80
N VAL A 216 8.02 -2.82 -3.16
CA VAL A 216 6.75 -3.54 -3.34
C VAL A 216 6.47 -3.94 -4.79
N SER A 217 7.46 -3.90 -5.68
CA SER A 217 7.42 -4.51 -7.01
C SER A 217 8.82 -4.60 -7.63
N GLU A 218 9.01 -5.51 -8.57
CA GLU A 218 10.30 -5.69 -9.25
C GLU A 218 10.59 -4.48 -10.17
N THR A 219 9.60 -4.03 -10.93
CA THR A 219 9.74 -2.82 -11.76
C THR A 219 10.03 -1.58 -10.91
N TYR A 220 9.35 -1.39 -9.78
CA TYR A 220 9.62 -0.23 -8.93
C TYR A 220 11.03 -0.27 -8.32
N ALA A 221 11.56 -1.45 -8.00
CA ALA A 221 12.95 -1.59 -7.54
C ALA A 221 13.97 -1.10 -8.59
N GLU A 222 13.65 -1.21 -9.89
CA GLU A 222 14.46 -0.64 -10.96
C GLU A 222 14.19 0.85 -11.18
N GLU A 223 12.93 1.27 -11.14
CA GLU A 223 12.52 2.67 -11.32
C GLU A 223 13.17 3.60 -10.28
N ILE A 224 13.19 3.24 -8.99
CA ILE A 224 13.76 4.08 -7.94
C ILE A 224 15.29 4.26 -8.01
N LYS A 225 15.96 3.51 -8.85
CA LYS A 225 17.37 3.71 -9.18
C LYS A 225 17.61 4.80 -10.22
N THR A 226 16.54 5.37 -10.78
CA THR A 226 16.61 6.44 -11.81
C THR A 226 16.28 7.80 -11.19
N PRO A 227 16.82 8.91 -11.74
CA PRO A 227 16.58 10.24 -11.18
C PRO A 227 15.10 10.63 -11.11
N PHE A 228 14.27 10.19 -12.08
CA PHE A 228 12.85 10.54 -12.12
C PHE A 228 12.04 9.93 -10.99
N TYR A 229 12.29 8.66 -10.64
CA TYR A 229 11.52 7.94 -9.60
C TYR A 229 12.26 7.87 -8.25
N GLY A 230 13.55 8.24 -8.23
CA GLY A 230 14.42 8.05 -7.06
C GLY A 230 14.25 9.10 -5.97
N GLU A 231 13.42 10.13 -6.16
CA GLU A 231 13.08 11.15 -5.15
C GLU A 231 14.34 11.68 -4.42
N ASN A 232 15.40 12.00 -5.19
CA ASN A 232 16.74 12.40 -4.74
C ASN A 232 17.56 11.32 -4.00
N LEU A 233 17.09 10.06 -3.95
CA LEU A 233 17.81 8.93 -3.37
C LEU A 233 18.26 7.90 -4.42
N ASP A 234 18.13 8.20 -5.73
CA ASP A 234 18.49 7.28 -6.81
C ASP A 234 19.95 6.81 -6.74
N GLY A 235 20.87 7.69 -6.37
CA GLY A 235 22.27 7.34 -6.12
C GLY A 235 22.44 6.33 -5.00
N LEU A 236 21.71 6.49 -3.89
CA LEU A 236 21.70 5.53 -2.78
C LEU A 236 21.09 4.20 -3.23
N MET A 237 19.98 4.22 -3.99
CA MET A 237 19.36 3.00 -4.49
C MET A 237 20.29 2.21 -5.40
N ARG A 238 21.04 2.88 -6.27
CA ARG A 238 22.10 2.24 -7.08
C ARG A 238 23.21 1.67 -6.21
N ALA A 239 23.69 2.41 -5.21
CA ALA A 239 24.73 1.95 -4.29
C ALA A 239 24.29 0.72 -3.45
N ARG A 240 22.99 0.60 -3.15
CA ARG A 240 22.40 -0.51 -2.39
C ARG A 240 21.77 -1.59 -3.29
N SER A 241 22.00 -1.56 -4.60
CA SER A 241 21.35 -2.46 -5.57
C SER A 241 21.61 -3.96 -5.29
N ASN A 242 22.75 -4.29 -4.71
CA ASN A 242 23.10 -5.67 -4.34
C ASN A 242 22.28 -6.27 -3.19
N VAL A 243 21.59 -5.44 -2.42
CA VAL A 243 20.72 -5.83 -1.30
C VAL A 243 19.27 -5.38 -1.49
N LEU A 244 18.98 -4.70 -2.61
CA LEU A 244 17.65 -4.25 -2.99
C LEU A 244 16.92 -5.31 -3.79
N SER A 245 15.67 -5.62 -3.43
CA SER A 245 14.78 -6.51 -4.20
C SER A 245 13.35 -6.00 -4.19
N GLY A 246 12.60 -6.34 -5.23
CA GLY A 246 11.16 -6.06 -5.34
C GLY A 246 10.34 -7.30 -5.00
N ILE A 247 9.33 -7.16 -4.15
CA ILE A 247 8.37 -8.22 -3.83
C ILE A 247 6.97 -7.64 -3.95
N VAL A 248 6.22 -8.09 -4.96
CA VAL A 248 4.85 -7.63 -5.19
C VAL A 248 3.95 -8.00 -4.01
N ASN A 249 3.14 -7.04 -3.55
CA ASN A 249 2.16 -7.28 -2.50
C ASN A 249 1.05 -8.20 -2.99
N GLY A 250 0.44 -8.93 -2.06
CA GLY A 250 -0.79 -9.67 -2.31
C GLY A 250 -2.03 -8.90 -1.86
N ILE A 251 -3.17 -9.56 -1.99
CA ILE A 251 -4.44 -9.15 -1.38
C ILE A 251 -5.01 -10.30 -0.53
N ASP A 252 -5.81 -9.95 0.46
CA ASP A 252 -6.48 -10.93 1.33
C ASP A 252 -7.70 -11.51 0.60
N TYR A 253 -7.65 -12.80 0.27
CA TYR A 253 -8.72 -13.49 -0.44
C TYR A 253 -9.92 -13.87 0.46
N ASP A 254 -9.81 -13.70 1.77
CA ASP A 254 -10.97 -13.79 2.67
C ASP A 254 -11.76 -12.49 2.63
N GLU A 255 -11.09 -11.35 2.48
CA GLU A 255 -11.70 -10.02 2.37
C GLU A 255 -12.19 -9.74 0.93
N TYR A 256 -11.33 -10.01 -0.07
CA TYR A 256 -11.61 -9.73 -1.49
C TYR A 256 -11.98 -11.02 -2.24
N ASN A 257 -13.22 -11.47 -2.05
CA ASN A 257 -13.75 -12.69 -2.70
C ASN A 257 -15.17 -12.48 -3.21
N PRO A 258 -15.38 -12.33 -4.54
CA PRO A 258 -16.71 -12.08 -5.09
C PRO A 258 -17.73 -13.20 -4.82
N GLU A 259 -17.26 -14.40 -4.43
CA GLU A 259 -18.15 -15.53 -4.10
C GLU A 259 -18.79 -15.37 -2.71
N THR A 260 -18.10 -14.74 -1.77
CA THR A 260 -18.52 -14.67 -0.36
C THR A 260 -18.68 -13.24 0.17
N ASP A 261 -18.31 -12.24 -0.61
CA ASP A 261 -18.36 -10.84 -0.24
C ASP A 261 -19.80 -10.37 0.01
N LYS A 262 -20.07 -9.92 1.23
CA LYS A 262 -21.42 -9.46 1.65
C LYS A 262 -21.70 -8.00 1.25
N ARG A 263 -20.70 -7.26 0.79
CA ARG A 263 -20.82 -5.84 0.40
C ARG A 263 -21.36 -5.68 -1.02
N ILE A 264 -21.20 -6.70 -1.88
CA ILE A 264 -21.65 -6.63 -3.26
C ILE A 264 -23.12 -7.07 -3.39
N TYR A 265 -23.79 -6.67 -4.46
CA TYR A 265 -25.21 -6.92 -4.63
C TYR A 265 -25.55 -8.38 -4.99
N ASN A 266 -24.67 -9.02 -5.75
CA ASN A 266 -24.85 -10.39 -6.21
C ASN A 266 -23.51 -11.12 -6.25
N ASN A 267 -23.41 -12.21 -5.51
CA ASN A 267 -22.18 -13.01 -5.47
C ASN A 267 -21.97 -13.81 -6.74
N TYR A 268 -20.72 -14.00 -7.11
CA TYR A 268 -20.30 -14.79 -8.27
C TYR A 268 -18.87 -15.29 -8.07
N ASN A 269 -18.48 -16.24 -8.90
CA ASN A 269 -17.12 -16.75 -8.96
C ASN A 269 -16.62 -16.82 -10.42
N GLN A 270 -15.41 -17.31 -10.59
CA GLN A 270 -14.76 -17.44 -11.90
C GLN A 270 -15.57 -18.29 -12.91
N VAL A 271 -16.39 -19.22 -12.43
CA VAL A 271 -17.26 -20.06 -13.32
C VAL A 271 -18.54 -19.32 -13.70
N THR A 272 -19.11 -18.58 -12.75
CA THR A 272 -20.46 -17.98 -12.88
C THR A 272 -20.45 -16.53 -13.35
N PHE A 273 -19.29 -15.84 -13.40
CA PHE A 273 -19.21 -14.39 -13.65
C PHE A 273 -19.96 -13.94 -14.92
N ARG A 274 -19.96 -14.74 -15.99
CA ARG A 274 -20.66 -14.40 -17.25
C ARG A 274 -22.16 -14.23 -17.06
N LYS A 275 -22.73 -14.94 -16.09
CA LYS A 275 -24.17 -14.94 -15.82
C LYS A 275 -24.56 -14.01 -14.68
N GLU A 276 -23.64 -13.76 -13.75
CA GLU A 276 -23.96 -13.15 -12.47
C GLU A 276 -23.37 -11.74 -12.28
N LYS A 277 -22.14 -11.48 -12.78
CA LYS A 277 -21.43 -10.20 -12.53
C LYS A 277 -22.21 -8.98 -13.01
N TRP A 278 -22.87 -9.03 -14.17
CA TRP A 278 -23.63 -7.90 -14.72
C TRP A 278 -24.78 -7.43 -13.83
N LYS A 279 -25.27 -8.28 -12.92
CA LYS A 279 -26.32 -7.90 -11.94
C LYS A 279 -25.80 -6.83 -10.97
N ASN A 280 -24.53 -6.90 -10.60
CA ASN A 280 -23.86 -5.87 -9.81
C ASN A 280 -23.81 -4.53 -10.55
N LYS A 281 -23.54 -4.54 -11.87
CA LYS A 281 -23.55 -3.34 -12.70
C LYS A 281 -24.90 -2.65 -12.67
N VAL A 282 -25.98 -3.37 -12.97
CA VAL A 282 -27.33 -2.80 -12.99
C VAL A 282 -27.74 -2.28 -11.60
N ALA A 283 -27.40 -3.01 -10.54
CA ALA A 283 -27.67 -2.56 -9.18
C ALA A 283 -26.91 -1.28 -8.83
N LEU A 284 -25.62 -1.18 -9.22
CA LEU A 284 -24.83 0.02 -9.00
C LEU A 284 -25.33 1.21 -9.82
N GLN A 285 -25.70 0.99 -11.09
CA GLN A 285 -26.34 2.03 -11.93
C GLN A 285 -27.56 2.61 -11.23
N LYS A 286 -28.42 1.76 -10.71
CA LYS A 286 -29.63 2.18 -9.98
C LYS A 286 -29.29 2.95 -8.70
N GLU A 287 -28.33 2.48 -7.88
CA GLU A 287 -27.91 3.16 -6.65
C GLU A 287 -27.33 4.56 -6.95
N LEU A 288 -26.59 4.70 -8.05
CA LEU A 288 -25.92 5.94 -8.44
C LEU A 288 -26.76 6.85 -9.34
N GLY A 289 -27.99 6.45 -9.72
CA GLY A 289 -28.85 7.23 -10.60
C GLY A 289 -28.40 7.28 -12.06
N LEU A 290 -27.54 6.34 -12.48
CA LEU A 290 -27.10 6.22 -13.87
C LEU A 290 -28.15 5.49 -14.72
N THR A 291 -28.06 5.64 -16.05
CA THR A 291 -28.90 4.87 -16.97
C THR A 291 -28.68 3.36 -16.76
N GLU A 292 -29.75 2.63 -16.44
CA GLU A 292 -29.72 1.18 -16.25
C GLU A 292 -29.58 0.45 -17.59
N ASP A 293 -28.38 0.02 -17.91
CA ASP A 293 -28.06 -0.76 -19.11
C ASP A 293 -26.86 -1.68 -18.86
N LYS A 294 -27.11 -2.98 -18.79
CA LYS A 294 -26.07 -4.00 -18.61
C LYS A 294 -25.05 -4.04 -19.75
N GLY A 295 -25.41 -3.54 -20.93
CA GLY A 295 -24.56 -3.50 -22.12
C GLY A 295 -23.56 -2.35 -22.15
N LYS A 296 -23.80 -1.26 -21.41
CA LYS A 296 -22.88 -0.10 -21.35
C LYS A 296 -21.53 -0.51 -20.79
N PHE A 297 -20.45 -0.01 -21.43
CA PHE A 297 -19.09 -0.19 -20.93
C PHE A 297 -18.86 0.70 -19.70
N MET A 298 -18.72 0.10 -18.53
CA MET A 298 -18.56 0.83 -17.28
C MET A 298 -17.11 0.81 -16.81
N ILE A 299 -16.52 1.98 -16.63
CA ILE A 299 -15.16 2.18 -16.14
C ILE A 299 -15.21 2.67 -14.70
N GLY A 300 -14.48 2.00 -13.79
CA GLY A 300 -14.30 2.41 -12.40
C GLY A 300 -12.93 3.05 -12.18
N LEU A 301 -12.89 4.02 -11.25
CA LEU A 301 -11.67 4.61 -10.71
C LEU A 301 -11.86 4.78 -9.20
N VAL A 302 -11.06 4.08 -8.41
CA VAL A 302 -11.07 4.13 -6.94
C VAL A 302 -9.67 4.48 -6.47
N SER A 303 -9.46 5.69 -5.96
CA SER A 303 -8.15 6.11 -5.48
C SER A 303 -8.19 7.39 -4.64
N ARG A 304 -7.06 7.73 -4.02
CA ARG A 304 -6.83 9.12 -3.61
C ARG A 304 -6.75 10.01 -4.85
N LEU A 305 -7.44 11.14 -4.84
CA LEU A 305 -7.50 12.04 -5.98
C LEU A 305 -6.31 13.01 -5.96
N THR A 306 -5.14 12.53 -6.41
CA THR A 306 -3.86 13.26 -6.41
C THR A 306 -3.16 13.17 -7.76
N ASP A 307 -2.15 14.02 -7.97
CA ASP A 307 -1.31 14.00 -9.18
C ASP A 307 -0.66 12.64 -9.43
N GLN A 308 -0.25 11.95 -8.37
CA GLN A 308 0.34 10.61 -8.48
C GLN A 308 -0.54 9.64 -9.29
N LYS A 309 -1.86 9.84 -9.25
CA LYS A 309 -2.82 8.92 -9.89
C LYS A 309 -3.10 9.24 -11.36
N GLY A 310 -2.40 10.21 -11.95
CA GLY A 310 -2.52 10.56 -13.38
C GLY A 310 -3.86 11.18 -13.75
N LEU A 311 -4.50 11.88 -12.80
CA LEU A 311 -5.81 12.46 -13.00
C LEU A 311 -5.80 13.68 -13.92
N ASP A 312 -4.65 14.30 -14.13
CA ASP A 312 -4.43 15.32 -15.16
C ASP A 312 -4.59 14.74 -16.58
N LEU A 313 -4.14 13.50 -16.83
CA LEU A 313 -4.40 12.80 -18.09
C LEU A 313 -5.91 12.56 -18.29
N VAL A 314 -6.59 12.13 -17.23
CA VAL A 314 -8.05 11.91 -17.24
C VAL A 314 -8.77 13.24 -17.53
N ALA A 315 -8.40 14.32 -16.81
CA ALA A 315 -8.99 15.64 -16.99
C ALA A 315 -8.86 16.16 -18.43
N TYR A 316 -7.71 15.91 -19.07
CA TYR A 316 -7.44 16.39 -20.42
C TYR A 316 -8.36 15.75 -21.48
N VAL A 317 -8.77 14.50 -21.29
CA VAL A 317 -9.59 13.74 -22.27
C VAL A 317 -10.97 13.36 -21.70
N MET A 318 -11.42 13.98 -20.63
CA MET A 318 -12.62 13.54 -19.90
C MET A 318 -13.89 13.59 -20.77
N ASP A 319 -14.04 14.58 -21.64
CA ASP A 319 -15.17 14.65 -22.58
C ASP A 319 -15.17 13.45 -23.55
N GLN A 320 -14.01 13.01 -24.01
CA GLN A 320 -13.89 11.85 -24.89
C GLN A 320 -14.09 10.53 -24.12
N LEU A 321 -13.64 10.47 -22.87
CA LEU A 321 -13.88 9.31 -21.99
C LEU A 321 -15.37 9.14 -21.66
N CYS A 322 -16.12 10.25 -21.55
CA CYS A 322 -17.55 10.25 -21.25
C CYS A 322 -18.42 10.13 -22.53
N ALA A 323 -17.99 9.35 -23.51
CA ALA A 323 -18.81 9.04 -24.70
C ALA A 323 -20.14 8.41 -24.32
N GLU A 324 -21.14 8.49 -25.20
CA GLU A 324 -22.52 8.02 -24.91
C GLU A 324 -22.62 6.51 -24.61
N ASP A 325 -21.67 5.73 -25.09
CA ASP A 325 -21.58 4.28 -24.87
C ASP A 325 -20.76 3.90 -23.62
N VAL A 326 -20.26 4.88 -22.84
CA VAL A 326 -19.42 4.68 -21.66
C VAL A 326 -20.11 5.22 -20.41
N GLN A 327 -19.98 4.49 -19.30
CA GLN A 327 -20.26 5.01 -17.97
C GLN A 327 -18.95 5.08 -17.16
N PHE A 328 -18.82 6.14 -16.35
CA PHE A 328 -17.60 6.40 -15.58
C PHE A 328 -17.96 6.61 -14.10
N VAL A 329 -17.42 5.76 -13.22
CA VAL A 329 -17.70 5.82 -11.77
C VAL A 329 -16.40 6.10 -11.03
N VAL A 330 -16.37 7.20 -10.30
CA VAL A 330 -15.24 7.63 -9.49
C VAL A 330 -15.58 7.51 -8.01
N LEU A 331 -14.67 6.96 -7.22
CA LEU A 331 -14.73 6.92 -5.76
C LEU A 331 -13.39 7.38 -5.17
N GLY A 332 -13.41 8.40 -4.32
CA GLY A 332 -12.23 8.86 -3.61
C GLY A 332 -12.29 10.32 -3.18
N THR A 333 -11.28 10.73 -2.44
CA THR A 333 -11.06 12.12 -2.00
C THR A 333 -9.62 12.52 -2.23
N GLY A 334 -9.34 13.84 -2.27
CA GLY A 334 -7.97 14.29 -2.41
C GLY A 334 -7.85 15.79 -2.68
N GLU A 335 -7.18 16.15 -3.77
CA GLU A 335 -6.98 17.54 -4.16
C GLU A 335 -8.26 18.15 -4.71
N GLU A 336 -8.62 19.31 -4.20
CA GLU A 336 -9.88 20.02 -4.52
C GLU A 336 -10.09 20.18 -6.03
N ARG A 337 -9.02 20.43 -6.80
CA ARG A 337 -9.11 20.57 -8.26
C ARG A 337 -9.67 19.32 -8.95
N TYR A 338 -9.25 18.13 -8.49
CA TYR A 338 -9.73 16.86 -9.05
C TYR A 338 -11.12 16.51 -8.55
N GLU A 339 -11.41 16.77 -7.27
CA GLU A 339 -12.77 16.61 -6.75
C GLU A 339 -13.77 17.48 -7.51
N ASN A 340 -13.44 18.77 -7.73
CA ASN A 340 -14.30 19.70 -8.46
C ASN A 340 -14.43 19.33 -9.95
N MET A 341 -13.35 18.84 -10.57
CA MET A 341 -13.40 18.33 -11.93
C MET A 341 -14.39 17.18 -12.07
N PHE A 342 -14.33 16.18 -11.20
CA PHE A 342 -15.25 15.05 -11.26
C PHE A 342 -16.70 15.45 -10.92
N ARG A 343 -16.94 16.35 -9.95
CA ARG A 343 -18.29 16.91 -9.67
C ARG A 343 -18.85 17.65 -10.88
N HIS A 344 -18.00 18.38 -11.62
CA HIS A 344 -18.40 19.05 -12.85
C HIS A 344 -18.88 18.06 -13.93
N TYR A 345 -18.15 16.98 -14.14
CA TYR A 345 -18.51 15.97 -15.14
C TYR A 345 -19.70 15.10 -14.72
N ASP A 346 -19.90 14.86 -13.43
CA ASP A 346 -21.13 14.26 -12.88
C ASP A 346 -22.35 15.14 -13.19
N TRP A 347 -22.26 16.45 -12.93
CA TRP A 347 -23.31 17.40 -13.29
C TRP A 347 -23.55 17.46 -14.81
N LYS A 348 -22.47 17.48 -15.61
CA LYS A 348 -22.55 17.61 -17.07
C LYS A 348 -23.13 16.37 -17.75
N TYR A 349 -22.82 15.20 -17.24
CA TYR A 349 -23.18 13.89 -17.82
C TYR A 349 -23.83 13.00 -16.76
N ASN A 350 -24.85 13.48 -16.09
CA ASN A 350 -25.49 12.84 -14.94
C ASN A 350 -26.15 11.49 -15.22
N ASP A 351 -26.34 11.15 -16.50
CA ASP A 351 -26.87 9.86 -16.94
C ASP A 351 -25.81 8.77 -17.04
N ARG A 352 -24.51 9.15 -17.06
CA ARG A 352 -23.40 8.23 -17.32
C ARG A 352 -22.12 8.47 -16.50
N VAL A 353 -21.99 9.54 -15.75
CA VAL A 353 -20.88 9.80 -14.84
C VAL A 353 -21.39 9.88 -13.42
N SER A 354 -20.69 9.26 -12.47
CA SER A 354 -20.96 9.39 -11.04
C SER A 354 -19.68 9.67 -10.27
N ALA A 355 -19.63 10.81 -9.59
CA ALA A 355 -18.50 11.25 -8.76
C ALA A 355 -18.82 11.06 -7.27
N ASN A 356 -18.31 10.01 -6.69
CA ASN A 356 -18.46 9.65 -5.28
C ASN A 356 -17.27 10.20 -4.49
N ILE A 357 -17.37 11.47 -4.04
CA ILE A 357 -16.27 12.20 -3.40
C ILE A 357 -16.30 11.96 -1.89
N TYR A 358 -16.01 10.73 -1.51
CA TYR A 358 -15.88 10.28 -0.13
C TYR A 358 -15.06 8.98 -0.06
N TYR A 359 -14.65 8.60 1.14
CA TYR A 359 -14.03 7.29 1.38
C TYR A 359 -15.11 6.28 1.80
N SER A 360 -15.14 5.13 1.14
CA SER A 360 -16.01 4.01 1.51
C SER A 360 -15.42 2.70 1.02
N GLU A 361 -15.10 1.81 1.95
CA GLU A 361 -14.67 0.45 1.64
C GLU A 361 -15.81 -0.33 0.95
N ASP A 362 -17.03 -0.24 1.48
CA ASP A 362 -18.20 -0.94 0.91
C ASP A 362 -18.48 -0.52 -0.53
N MET A 363 -18.40 0.78 -0.83
CA MET A 363 -18.59 1.27 -2.19
C MET A 363 -17.45 0.82 -3.11
N SER A 364 -16.22 0.71 -2.63
CA SER A 364 -15.10 0.21 -3.44
C SER A 364 -15.34 -1.22 -3.90
N HIS A 365 -15.82 -2.11 -3.04
CA HIS A 365 -16.19 -3.48 -3.39
C HIS A 365 -17.31 -3.55 -4.45
N LYS A 366 -18.32 -2.68 -4.31
CA LYS A 366 -19.39 -2.54 -5.32
C LYS A 366 -18.83 -2.11 -6.68
N VAL A 367 -17.91 -1.15 -6.70
CA VAL A 367 -17.26 -0.68 -7.94
C VAL A 367 -16.43 -1.80 -8.58
N TYR A 368 -15.61 -2.54 -7.81
CA TYR A 368 -14.86 -3.70 -8.33
C TYR A 368 -15.79 -4.78 -8.89
N ALA A 369 -16.92 -5.05 -8.23
CA ALA A 369 -17.86 -6.07 -8.69
C ALA A 369 -18.70 -5.63 -9.91
N ALA A 370 -19.00 -4.34 -10.05
CA ALA A 370 -19.94 -3.82 -11.05
C ALA A 370 -19.25 -3.41 -12.37
N CYS A 371 -18.08 -2.79 -12.33
CA CYS A 371 -17.43 -2.24 -13.51
C CYS A 371 -16.92 -3.34 -14.47
N ASP A 372 -16.81 -2.98 -15.75
CA ASP A 372 -16.18 -3.83 -16.76
C ASP A 372 -14.67 -3.61 -16.80
N ALA A 373 -14.27 -2.34 -16.70
CA ALA A 373 -12.87 -1.94 -16.70
C ALA A 373 -12.54 -1.10 -15.47
N PHE A 374 -11.26 -1.05 -15.12
CA PHE A 374 -10.73 -0.28 -13.99
C PHE A 374 -9.52 0.54 -14.44
N LEU A 375 -9.60 1.87 -14.35
CA LEU A 375 -8.59 2.78 -14.91
C LEU A 375 -7.58 3.21 -13.84
N MET A 376 -6.29 2.97 -14.11
CA MET A 376 -5.16 3.40 -13.27
C MET A 376 -4.04 4.03 -14.11
N PRO A 377 -4.16 5.32 -14.51
CA PRO A 377 -3.18 5.98 -15.37
C PRO A 377 -2.02 6.60 -14.57
N SER A 378 -1.60 5.98 -13.50
CA SER A 378 -0.70 6.54 -12.50
C SER A 378 0.62 7.06 -13.07
N LEU A 379 1.09 8.22 -12.59
CA LEU A 379 2.40 8.77 -12.89
C LEU A 379 3.50 7.85 -12.34
N PHE A 380 3.31 7.34 -11.15
CA PHE A 380 4.08 6.24 -10.56
C PHE A 380 3.17 5.46 -9.61
N GLU A 381 3.39 4.15 -9.52
CA GLU A 381 2.60 3.26 -8.65
C GLU A 381 3.53 2.18 -8.11
N PRO A 382 4.05 2.32 -6.88
CA PRO A 382 5.01 1.37 -6.33
C PRO A 382 4.55 -0.10 -6.42
N CYS A 383 3.33 -0.38 -5.99
CA CYS A 383 2.68 -1.67 -6.17
C CYS A 383 1.31 -1.52 -6.84
N GLY A 384 0.43 -0.72 -6.25
CA GLY A 384 -1.00 -0.76 -6.53
C GLY A 384 -1.65 -2.02 -5.93
N LEU A 385 -2.81 -1.85 -5.33
CA LEU A 385 -3.64 -2.97 -4.85
C LEU A 385 -4.96 -3.03 -5.61
N SER A 386 -5.46 -1.89 -6.06
CA SER A 386 -6.77 -1.79 -6.73
C SER A 386 -6.85 -2.60 -8.03
N GLN A 387 -5.74 -2.70 -8.80
CA GLN A 387 -5.69 -3.58 -9.97
C GLN A 387 -5.76 -5.06 -9.59
N LEU A 388 -5.16 -5.46 -8.46
CA LEU A 388 -5.24 -6.84 -7.96
C LEU A 388 -6.67 -7.18 -7.53
N MET A 389 -7.30 -6.26 -6.81
CA MET A 389 -8.70 -6.37 -6.41
C MET A 389 -9.61 -6.42 -7.64
N SER A 390 -9.39 -5.53 -8.62
CA SER A 390 -10.19 -5.51 -9.85
C SER A 390 -10.06 -6.83 -10.63
N LEU A 391 -8.86 -7.38 -10.79
CA LEU A 391 -8.63 -8.68 -11.41
C LEU A 391 -9.39 -9.79 -10.68
N ARG A 392 -9.31 -9.81 -9.35
CA ARG A 392 -10.02 -10.80 -8.51
C ARG A 392 -11.53 -10.76 -8.71
N TYR A 393 -12.10 -9.56 -8.91
CA TYR A 393 -13.53 -9.35 -9.17
C TYR A 393 -13.90 -9.43 -10.67
N GLY A 394 -12.95 -9.78 -11.55
CA GLY A 394 -13.19 -9.88 -12.99
C GLY A 394 -13.46 -8.55 -13.67
N THR A 395 -12.94 -7.48 -13.12
CA THR A 395 -12.94 -6.14 -13.71
C THR A 395 -11.58 -5.89 -14.33
N VAL A 396 -11.57 -5.63 -15.63
CA VAL A 396 -10.34 -5.62 -16.44
C VAL A 396 -9.54 -4.33 -16.20
N PRO A 397 -8.30 -4.38 -15.69
CA PRO A 397 -7.51 -3.18 -15.48
C PRO A 397 -7.01 -2.59 -16.79
N ILE A 398 -7.05 -1.25 -16.86
CA ILE A 398 -6.41 -0.44 -17.90
C ILE A 398 -5.40 0.46 -17.19
N VAL A 399 -4.11 0.20 -17.39
CA VAL A 399 -3.06 0.77 -16.55
C VAL A 399 -1.94 1.43 -17.36
N ARG A 400 -1.24 2.37 -16.73
CA ARG A 400 0.06 2.79 -17.22
C ARG A 400 1.14 1.79 -16.79
N GLU A 401 2.12 1.52 -17.65
CA GLU A 401 3.24 0.60 -17.38
C GLU A 401 4.26 1.23 -16.43
N THR A 402 3.98 1.20 -15.13
CA THR A 402 4.89 1.67 -14.07
C THR A 402 4.75 0.79 -12.84
N GLY A 403 5.85 0.57 -12.12
CA GLY A 403 5.92 -0.16 -10.87
C GLY A 403 5.12 -1.46 -10.87
N GLY A 404 4.34 -1.68 -9.83
CA GLY A 404 3.53 -2.89 -9.68
C GLY A 404 2.42 -3.05 -10.71
N LEU A 405 1.98 -1.98 -11.38
CA LEU A 405 1.01 -2.09 -12.47
C LEU A 405 1.60 -2.85 -13.65
N LYS A 406 2.87 -2.57 -13.99
CA LYS A 406 3.60 -3.30 -15.03
C LYS A 406 3.85 -4.76 -14.65
N ASP A 407 4.12 -5.03 -13.38
CA ASP A 407 4.43 -6.38 -12.92
C ASP A 407 3.19 -7.28 -12.80
N THR A 408 1.99 -6.70 -12.68
CA THR A 408 0.77 -7.45 -12.33
C THR A 408 -0.30 -7.47 -13.42
N VAL A 409 -0.21 -6.58 -14.41
CA VAL A 409 -1.17 -6.53 -15.52
C VAL A 409 -0.45 -6.89 -16.81
N GLU A 410 -0.71 -8.10 -17.31
CA GLU A 410 -0.23 -8.55 -18.62
C GLU A 410 -1.08 -7.92 -19.73
N PRO A 411 -0.48 -7.14 -20.66
CA PRO A 411 -1.23 -6.51 -21.74
C PRO A 411 -1.91 -7.55 -22.64
N TYR A 412 -3.15 -7.28 -23.02
CA TYR A 412 -3.86 -8.13 -24.00
C TYR A 412 -3.15 -8.09 -25.37
N ASN A 413 -2.84 -9.27 -25.86
CA ASN A 413 -2.28 -9.50 -27.18
C ASN A 413 -3.26 -10.35 -28.00
N GLU A 414 -3.89 -9.74 -29.00
CA GLU A 414 -4.90 -10.38 -29.83
C GLU A 414 -4.32 -11.53 -30.69
N TYR A 415 -3.06 -11.45 -31.07
CA TYR A 415 -2.38 -12.45 -31.89
C TYR A 415 -2.03 -13.72 -31.12
N GLU A 416 -1.64 -13.56 -29.86
CA GLU A 416 -1.30 -14.67 -28.97
C GLU A 416 -2.49 -15.15 -28.10
N GLY A 417 -3.52 -14.34 -28.02
CA GLY A 417 -4.69 -14.61 -27.18
C GLY A 417 -4.37 -14.60 -25.68
N LYS A 418 -3.35 -13.82 -25.26
CA LYS A 418 -2.88 -13.68 -23.87
C LYS A 418 -3.28 -12.33 -23.29
N GLY A 419 -3.03 -12.16 -22.00
CA GLY A 419 -3.20 -10.91 -21.27
C GLY A 419 -4.37 -10.93 -20.29
N THR A 420 -4.22 -10.12 -19.24
CA THR A 420 -5.19 -9.98 -18.14
C THR A 420 -5.80 -8.58 -18.08
N GLY A 421 -5.28 -7.64 -18.89
CA GLY A 421 -5.73 -6.26 -18.94
C GLY A 421 -5.19 -5.52 -20.15
N PHE A 422 -5.18 -4.19 -20.06
CA PHE A 422 -4.67 -3.31 -21.11
C PHE A 422 -3.67 -2.34 -20.51
N SER A 423 -2.64 -1.96 -21.27
CA SER A 423 -1.63 -1.02 -20.78
C SER A 423 -1.18 -0.03 -21.83
N PHE A 424 -0.62 1.10 -21.39
CA PHE A 424 0.05 2.10 -22.20
C PHE A 424 1.36 2.53 -21.52
N ALA A 425 2.37 2.87 -22.31
CA ALA A 425 3.71 3.08 -21.79
C ALA A 425 3.99 4.52 -21.36
N ASN A 426 3.70 5.50 -22.22
CA ASN A 426 4.06 6.89 -21.98
C ASN A 426 3.01 7.59 -21.10
N TYR A 427 3.46 8.53 -20.28
CA TYR A 427 2.55 9.39 -19.50
C TYR A 427 1.90 10.42 -20.45
N ASN A 428 0.87 9.97 -21.17
CA ASN A 428 0.24 10.72 -22.26
C ASN A 428 -1.27 10.43 -22.30
N ALA A 429 -2.09 11.49 -22.31
CA ALA A 429 -3.54 11.40 -22.29
C ALA A 429 -4.14 10.74 -23.55
N HIS A 430 -3.53 10.97 -24.71
CA HIS A 430 -4.03 10.38 -25.97
C HIS A 430 -3.67 8.88 -26.09
N GLU A 431 -2.52 8.46 -25.56
CA GLU A 431 -2.21 7.03 -25.45
C GLU A 431 -3.19 6.33 -24.48
N MET A 432 -3.45 6.93 -23.33
CA MET A 432 -4.44 6.44 -22.40
C MET A 432 -5.82 6.31 -23.07
N LEU A 433 -6.28 7.37 -23.73
CA LEU A 433 -7.57 7.35 -24.45
C LEU A 433 -7.58 6.29 -25.56
N GLY A 434 -6.50 6.14 -26.29
CA GLY A 434 -6.36 5.12 -27.34
C GLY A 434 -6.51 3.71 -26.80
N ILE A 435 -5.88 3.42 -25.66
CA ILE A 435 -5.98 2.09 -25.06
C ILE A 435 -7.35 1.84 -24.40
N VAL A 436 -7.99 2.87 -23.85
CA VAL A 436 -9.39 2.78 -23.35
C VAL A 436 -10.33 2.48 -24.52
N ASN A 437 -10.16 3.14 -25.66
CA ASN A 437 -10.98 2.88 -26.85
C ASN A 437 -10.74 1.46 -27.42
N TYR A 438 -9.51 0.97 -27.38
CA TYR A 438 -9.21 -0.41 -27.77
C TYR A 438 -9.87 -1.43 -26.82
N ALA A 439 -9.78 -1.21 -25.51
CA ALA A 439 -10.46 -2.04 -24.53
C ALA A 439 -12.00 -2.06 -24.74
N LYS A 440 -12.56 -0.88 -25.02
CA LYS A 440 -13.98 -0.71 -25.36
C LYS A 440 -14.36 -1.46 -26.64
N ASP A 441 -13.54 -1.40 -27.68
CA ASP A 441 -13.77 -2.15 -28.92
C ASP A 441 -13.77 -3.67 -28.68
N VAL A 442 -12.81 -4.18 -27.90
CA VAL A 442 -12.77 -5.61 -27.52
C VAL A 442 -14.01 -5.97 -26.69
N TYR A 443 -14.48 -5.09 -25.80
CA TYR A 443 -15.69 -5.33 -25.02
C TYR A 443 -16.95 -5.46 -25.88
N TYR A 444 -17.15 -4.56 -26.85
CA TYR A 444 -18.35 -4.54 -27.68
C TYR A 444 -18.30 -5.53 -28.85
N ASN A 445 -17.17 -5.59 -29.53
CA ASN A 445 -17.07 -6.30 -30.81
C ASN A 445 -16.42 -7.69 -30.68
N HIS A 446 -15.68 -7.95 -29.59
CA HIS A 446 -14.96 -9.21 -29.36
C HIS A 446 -15.28 -9.83 -28.00
N LYS A 447 -16.56 -9.95 -27.68
CA LYS A 447 -17.05 -10.38 -26.37
C LYS A 447 -16.47 -11.70 -25.86
N ARG A 448 -16.18 -12.63 -26.78
CA ARG A 448 -15.54 -13.90 -26.43
C ARG A 448 -14.14 -13.70 -25.89
N GLU A 449 -13.37 -12.81 -26.52
CA GLU A 449 -12.00 -12.50 -26.10
C GLU A 449 -12.02 -11.71 -24.79
N TRP A 450 -12.92 -10.73 -24.65
CA TRP A 450 -13.14 -10.03 -23.38
C TRP A 450 -13.36 -11.00 -22.23
N ASN A 451 -14.25 -11.97 -22.41
CA ASN A 451 -14.53 -12.97 -21.38
C ASN A 451 -13.32 -13.86 -21.05
N LYS A 452 -12.41 -14.10 -22.01
CA LYS A 452 -11.15 -14.82 -21.74
C LYS A 452 -10.17 -13.97 -20.95
N ILE A 453 -10.10 -12.64 -21.20
CA ILE A 453 -9.29 -11.71 -20.41
C ILE A 453 -9.75 -11.72 -18.96
N VAL A 454 -11.06 -11.58 -18.74
CA VAL A 454 -11.69 -11.66 -17.40
C VAL A 454 -11.36 -12.99 -16.72
N ASP A 455 -11.53 -14.11 -17.41
CA ASP A 455 -11.26 -15.45 -16.88
C ASP A 455 -9.80 -15.61 -16.44
N ARG A 456 -8.85 -15.14 -17.25
CA ARG A 456 -7.41 -15.18 -16.91
C ARG A 456 -7.11 -14.30 -15.69
N GLY A 457 -7.67 -13.07 -15.66
CA GLY A 457 -7.50 -12.17 -14.52
C GLY A 457 -7.97 -12.78 -13.21
N MET A 458 -9.18 -13.36 -13.20
CA MET A 458 -9.75 -14.03 -12.01
C MET A 458 -8.97 -15.30 -11.58
N LYS A 459 -8.25 -15.95 -12.49
CA LYS A 459 -7.42 -17.14 -12.22
C LYS A 459 -6.03 -16.80 -11.70
N THR A 460 -5.53 -15.60 -11.99
CA THR A 460 -4.18 -15.22 -11.55
C THR A 460 -4.15 -15.11 -10.03
N ASP A 461 -3.17 -15.77 -9.41
CA ASP A 461 -3.03 -15.78 -7.95
C ASP A 461 -2.20 -14.59 -7.47
N PHE A 462 -2.90 -13.61 -6.92
CA PHE A 462 -2.34 -12.48 -6.20
C PHE A 462 -2.65 -12.54 -4.70
N SER A 463 -2.88 -13.72 -4.15
CA SER A 463 -3.00 -13.88 -2.70
C SER A 463 -1.68 -13.62 -1.99
N TRP A 464 -1.76 -13.30 -0.70
CA TRP A 464 -0.58 -13.15 0.14
C TRP A 464 0.29 -14.42 0.23
N ASN A 465 -0.24 -15.60 -0.08
CA ASN A 465 0.55 -16.84 -0.11
C ASN A 465 1.76 -16.75 -1.05
N SER A 466 1.57 -16.14 -2.24
CA SER A 466 2.66 -15.95 -3.20
C SER A 466 3.72 -14.99 -2.68
N SER A 467 3.30 -13.86 -2.12
CA SER A 467 4.23 -12.87 -1.55
C SER A 467 4.94 -13.41 -0.30
N ALA A 468 4.22 -14.10 0.59
CA ALA A 468 4.79 -14.68 1.80
C ALA A 468 5.94 -15.65 1.49
N ARG A 469 5.83 -16.50 0.47
CA ARG A 469 6.92 -17.40 0.04
C ARG A 469 8.18 -16.63 -0.35
N LYS A 470 8.06 -15.54 -1.10
CA LYS A 470 9.21 -14.68 -1.45
C LYS A 470 9.85 -14.04 -0.21
N TYR A 471 9.04 -13.61 0.77
CA TYR A 471 9.57 -13.13 2.04
C TYR A 471 10.20 -14.23 2.88
N GLU A 472 9.67 -15.46 2.89
CA GLU A 472 10.30 -16.62 3.55
C GLU A 472 11.68 -16.91 2.96
N GLU A 473 11.82 -16.87 1.63
CA GLU A 473 13.11 -17.01 0.95
C GLU A 473 14.08 -15.90 1.38
N LEU A 474 13.62 -14.65 1.41
CA LEU A 474 14.40 -13.51 1.88
C LEU A 474 14.85 -13.69 3.34
N TYR A 475 13.92 -14.06 4.23
CA TYR A 475 14.24 -14.30 5.65
C TYR A 475 15.23 -15.45 5.83
N ASN A 476 15.16 -16.49 5.00
CA ASN A 476 16.10 -17.61 5.05
C ASN A 476 17.50 -17.24 4.54
N SER A 477 17.61 -16.18 3.72
CA SER A 477 18.90 -15.69 3.21
C SER A 477 19.69 -14.84 4.21
N LEU A 478 19.08 -14.48 5.35
CA LEU A 478 19.66 -13.69 6.45
C LEU A 478 20.06 -14.57 7.62
#